data_d2ce7704daed630e9ba75feecd9d9798
#
_entry.id   d2ce7704daed630e9ba75feecd9d9798
#
_cell.length_a   1.000
_cell.length_b   1.000
_cell.length_c   1.000
_cell.angle_alpha   90.00
_cell.angle_beta   90.00
_cell.angle_gamma   90.00
#
_symmetry.space_group_name_H-M   'P 1'
#
loop_
_entity.id
_entity.type
_entity.pdbx_description
1 polymer ?
#
loop_
_entity_poly.entity_id
_entity_poly.type
_entity_poly.pdbx_seq_one_letter_code
_entity_poly.pdbx_strand_id
1 'polypeptide(L)'
;MNMKKTSILKSLSALFLASLLGAAPASAKIKVAASLTDLASIASYVGGDEVEVFSIAKANSNPHFVEVLPSYMIKVSRVAVYLKAGLALDQWADAIIEGSRNNKLDVVDCSVGVDVLDKPSGKVDASMGDVHPQGNPHYWLDPANGSIVAEHVRDALTKADPSHAALFDANAKKFKAESDKKIADWNARMAPLKGISIITYHSSWVYFAKAYGLRIVGMVEPFPGIPPTAKHLQELVDRIKAEKAKILIQEPYYGDDDPKFLERQTGIKVYRFTPSCVGTGPDDYFKHFDAMTDALSKAGG
;
A
#
# COMPACT_ATOMS: atom_id res chain seq x y z
N MET A 1 -25.72 -14.29 -84.26
CA MET A 1 -26.51 -15.15 -83.36
C MET A 1 -26.12 -14.84 -81.93
N ASN A 2 -27.08 -14.22 -81.27
CA ASN A 2 -27.01 -13.54 -79.99
C ASN A 2 -26.84 -14.47 -78.78
N MET A 3 -26.42 -13.81 -77.74
CA MET A 3 -26.85 -14.04 -76.36
C MET A 3 -25.80 -14.62 -75.40
N LYS A 4 -25.71 -13.86 -74.31
CA LYS A 4 -25.26 -14.09 -72.94
C LYS A 4 -23.89 -13.54 -72.52
N LYS A 5 -23.89 -12.25 -72.32
CA LYS A 5 -22.95 -11.56 -71.42
C LYS A 5 -23.71 -10.51 -70.58
N THR A 6 -24.42 -10.94 -69.55
CA THR A 6 -24.96 -10.03 -68.52
C THR A 6 -25.45 -10.90 -67.35
N SER A 7 -24.56 -11.26 -66.42
CA SER A 7 -24.97 -11.73 -65.09
C SER A 7 -23.80 -12.00 -64.10
N ILE A 8 -22.72 -11.24 -64.14
CA ILE A 8 -21.61 -11.41 -63.15
C ILE A 8 -21.29 -10.14 -62.36
N LEU A 9 -22.01 -9.05 -62.58
CA LEU A 9 -21.64 -7.77 -61.94
C LEU A 9 -22.53 -7.38 -60.73
N LYS A 10 -23.40 -8.20 -60.23
CA LYS A 10 -24.29 -7.90 -59.09
C LYS A 10 -23.97 -8.61 -57.76
N SER A 11 -22.97 -9.48 -57.71
CA SER A 11 -22.65 -10.25 -56.50
C SER A 11 -21.41 -9.79 -55.73
N LEU A 12 -20.68 -8.75 -56.17
CA LEU A 12 -19.48 -8.25 -55.49
C LEU A 12 -19.73 -7.04 -54.58
N SER A 13 -20.88 -6.38 -54.65
CA SER A 13 -21.18 -5.17 -53.85
C SER A 13 -21.78 -5.47 -52.48
N ALA A 14 -22.11 -6.72 -52.13
CA ALA A 14 -22.71 -7.05 -50.86
C ALA A 14 -21.72 -7.55 -49.79
N LEU A 15 -20.45 -7.82 -50.13
CA LEU A 15 -19.45 -8.32 -49.21
C LEU A 15 -18.53 -7.28 -48.59
N PHE A 16 -18.65 -6.01 -48.98
CA PHE A 16 -17.78 -4.91 -48.50
C PHE A 16 -18.42 -4.05 -47.38
N LEU A 17 -19.66 -4.34 -46.99
CA LEU A 17 -20.39 -3.56 -45.97
C LEU A 17 -20.43 -4.22 -44.58
N ALA A 18 -19.79 -5.39 -44.39
CA ALA A 18 -19.82 -6.12 -43.14
C ALA A 18 -18.54 -5.98 -42.25
N SER A 19 -17.54 -5.21 -42.67
CA SER A 19 -16.27 -5.05 -41.94
C SER A 19 -16.08 -3.68 -41.27
N LEU A 20 -17.13 -2.88 -41.18
CA LEU A 20 -17.17 -1.64 -40.38
C LEU A 20 -17.86 -1.84 -39.03
N LEU A 21 -17.78 -3.05 -38.46
CA LEU A 21 -18.10 -3.26 -37.04
C LEU A 21 -16.96 -2.66 -36.23
N GLY A 22 -17.22 -1.46 -35.75
CA GLY A 22 -16.43 -0.53 -35.04
C GLY A 22 -15.41 -1.17 -34.07
N ALA A 23 -14.13 -0.88 -34.30
CA ALA A 23 -13.21 -0.75 -33.21
C ALA A 23 -13.77 0.40 -32.34
N ALA A 24 -14.41 0.04 -31.22
CA ALA A 24 -14.73 1.03 -30.20
C ALA A 24 -13.42 1.79 -29.92
N PRO A 25 -13.43 3.13 -29.90
CA PRO A 25 -12.23 3.87 -29.55
C PRO A 25 -11.74 3.33 -28.20
N ALA A 26 -10.49 2.86 -28.15
CA ALA A 26 -9.88 2.47 -26.89
C ALA A 26 -10.02 3.67 -25.95
N SER A 27 -10.85 3.53 -24.91
CA SER A 27 -11.01 4.58 -23.91
C SER A 27 -9.63 4.84 -23.32
N ALA A 28 -9.27 6.11 -23.14
CA ALA A 28 -8.00 6.44 -22.54
C ALA A 28 -8.03 5.96 -21.07
N LYS A 29 -7.00 5.22 -20.65
CA LYS A 29 -6.90 4.70 -19.28
C LYS A 29 -7.04 5.82 -18.26
N ILE A 30 -7.73 5.53 -17.15
CA ILE A 30 -7.82 6.43 -16.01
C ILE A 30 -6.42 6.49 -15.37
N LYS A 31 -5.86 7.69 -15.29
CA LYS A 31 -4.58 7.88 -14.60
C LYS A 31 -4.80 8.11 -13.12
N VAL A 32 -4.11 7.30 -12.30
CA VAL A 32 -4.20 7.31 -10.84
C VAL A 32 -2.82 7.55 -10.24
N ALA A 33 -2.71 8.49 -9.32
CA ALA A 33 -1.56 8.64 -8.44
C ALA A 33 -1.91 8.14 -7.05
N ALA A 34 -0.95 7.56 -6.35
CA ALA A 34 -1.10 7.16 -4.97
C ALA A 34 0.08 7.65 -4.13
N SER A 35 -0.15 7.93 -2.85
CA SER A 35 0.91 8.27 -1.92
C SER A 35 1.86 7.10 -1.71
N LEU A 36 1.33 5.86 -1.60
CA LEU A 36 2.07 4.64 -1.31
C LEU A 36 1.94 3.61 -2.43
N THR A 37 2.92 2.72 -2.55
CA THR A 37 2.90 1.61 -3.49
C THR A 37 1.80 0.59 -3.18
N ASP A 38 1.41 0.41 -1.92
CA ASP A 38 0.32 -0.46 -1.50
C ASP A 38 -1.03 0.00 -2.07
N LEU A 39 -1.33 1.30 -1.93
CA LEU A 39 -2.53 1.90 -2.51
C LEU A 39 -2.51 1.81 -4.04
N ALA A 40 -1.33 2.01 -4.64
CA ALA A 40 -1.16 1.88 -6.09
C ALA A 40 -1.37 0.44 -6.57
N SER A 41 -0.86 -0.56 -5.84
CA SER A 41 -1.06 -1.97 -6.16
C SER A 41 -2.54 -2.37 -6.09
N ILE A 42 -3.24 -1.95 -5.03
CA ILE A 42 -4.69 -2.17 -4.90
C ILE A 42 -5.46 -1.46 -6.02
N ALA A 43 -5.07 -0.23 -6.38
CA ALA A 43 -5.67 0.50 -7.49
C ALA A 43 -5.46 -0.21 -8.84
N SER A 44 -4.29 -0.79 -9.07
CA SER A 44 -4.00 -1.60 -10.24
C SER A 44 -4.84 -2.88 -10.29
N TYR A 45 -5.08 -3.52 -9.13
CA TYR A 45 -5.93 -4.71 -9.06
C TYR A 45 -7.40 -4.38 -9.38
N VAL A 46 -7.94 -3.33 -8.75
CA VAL A 46 -9.35 -2.95 -8.92
C VAL A 46 -9.61 -2.37 -10.30
N GLY A 47 -8.69 -1.54 -10.81
CA GLY A 47 -8.83 -0.89 -12.11
C GLY A 47 -8.54 -1.79 -13.31
N GLY A 48 -7.72 -2.83 -13.12
CA GLY A 48 -7.33 -3.74 -14.21
C GLY A 48 -6.69 -3.01 -15.38
N ASP A 49 -7.12 -3.35 -16.59
CA ASP A 49 -6.60 -2.74 -17.83
C ASP A 49 -7.08 -1.30 -18.07
N GLU A 50 -8.06 -0.82 -17.32
CA GLU A 50 -8.66 0.51 -17.49
C GLU A 50 -7.88 1.61 -16.76
N VAL A 51 -6.81 1.28 -16.02
CA VAL A 51 -6.03 2.25 -15.25
C VAL A 51 -4.55 2.28 -15.65
N GLU A 52 -3.92 3.43 -15.42
CA GLU A 52 -2.47 3.64 -15.40
C GLU A 52 -2.12 4.21 -14.03
N VAL A 53 -1.41 3.43 -13.19
CA VAL A 53 -1.19 3.75 -11.78
C VAL A 53 0.29 3.98 -11.49
N PHE A 54 0.60 4.98 -10.67
CA PHE A 54 1.94 5.17 -10.09
C PHE A 54 1.86 5.64 -8.64
N SER A 55 2.92 5.39 -7.88
CA SER A 55 3.08 5.92 -6.53
C SER A 55 4.09 7.07 -6.48
N ILE A 56 3.93 7.97 -5.51
CA ILE A 56 4.87 9.05 -5.23
C ILE A 56 5.99 8.54 -4.30
N ALA A 57 5.64 8.00 -3.12
CA ALA A 57 6.62 7.37 -2.25
C ALA A 57 7.11 6.05 -2.84
N LYS A 58 8.41 5.76 -2.62
CA LYS A 58 9.03 4.49 -3.00
C LYS A 58 8.98 3.53 -1.82
N ALA A 59 8.81 2.25 -2.08
CA ALA A 59 8.71 1.21 -1.05
C ALA A 59 9.88 1.17 -0.06
N ASN A 60 11.11 1.46 -0.54
CA ASN A 60 12.34 1.43 0.25
C ASN A 60 12.73 2.78 0.85
N SER A 61 11.85 3.77 0.80
CA SER A 61 12.05 5.11 1.38
C SER A 61 11.07 5.33 2.53
N ASN A 62 11.47 6.19 3.49
CA ASN A 62 10.57 6.55 4.57
C ASN A 62 9.36 7.33 4.02
N PRO A 63 8.12 6.82 4.18
CA PRO A 63 6.93 7.45 3.61
C PRO A 63 6.53 8.76 4.31
N HIS A 64 7.07 9.04 5.49
CA HIS A 64 6.85 10.32 6.19
C HIS A 64 7.57 11.48 5.50
N PHE A 65 8.69 11.19 4.81
CA PHE A 65 9.58 12.20 4.24
C PHE A 65 9.75 11.97 2.74
N VAL A 66 8.90 12.62 1.95
CA VAL A 66 8.98 12.63 0.50
C VAL A 66 9.29 14.04 0.02
N GLU A 67 10.33 14.17 -0.79
CA GLU A 67 10.70 15.45 -1.39
C GLU A 67 9.63 15.91 -2.38
N VAL A 68 9.17 17.15 -2.24
CA VAL A 68 8.16 17.77 -3.10
C VAL A 68 8.81 18.26 -4.39
N LEU A 69 8.84 17.41 -5.41
CA LEU A 69 9.47 17.69 -6.69
C LEU A 69 8.49 18.27 -7.72
N PRO A 70 8.90 19.27 -8.53
CA PRO A 70 8.07 19.77 -9.64
C PRO A 70 7.63 18.67 -10.63
N SER A 71 8.45 17.64 -10.82
CA SER A 71 8.11 16.49 -11.67
C SER A 71 6.90 15.72 -11.18
N TYR A 72 6.66 15.64 -9.86
CA TYR A 72 5.46 15.04 -9.30
C TYR A 72 4.23 15.91 -9.54
N MET A 73 4.35 17.24 -9.40
CA MET A 73 3.28 18.17 -9.71
C MET A 73 2.83 18.05 -11.19
N ILE A 74 3.79 17.94 -12.12
CA ILE A 74 3.51 17.72 -13.55
C ILE A 74 2.82 16.38 -13.78
N LYS A 75 3.21 15.30 -13.10
CA LYS A 75 2.53 14.01 -13.22
C LYS A 75 1.11 14.07 -12.66
N VAL A 76 0.93 14.65 -11.47
CA VAL A 76 -0.37 14.77 -10.79
C VAL A 76 -1.32 15.72 -11.55
N SER A 77 -0.82 16.71 -12.30
CA SER A 77 -1.67 17.57 -13.14
C SER A 77 -2.45 16.81 -14.23
N ARG A 78 -2.10 15.54 -14.50
CA ARG A 78 -2.66 14.71 -15.57
C ARG A 78 -3.44 13.49 -15.07
N VAL A 79 -3.59 13.33 -13.75
CA VAL A 79 -4.34 12.19 -13.18
C VAL A 79 -5.78 12.58 -12.86
N ALA A 80 -6.66 11.59 -12.86
CA ALA A 80 -8.06 11.76 -12.49
C ALA A 80 -8.27 11.56 -10.99
N VAL A 81 -7.48 10.66 -10.37
CA VAL A 81 -7.63 10.26 -8.96
C VAL A 81 -6.28 10.32 -8.26
N TYR A 82 -6.26 10.84 -7.02
CA TYR A 82 -5.14 10.77 -6.11
C TYR A 82 -5.55 10.05 -4.82
N LEU A 83 -4.87 8.94 -4.51
CA LEU A 83 -5.11 8.14 -3.32
C LEU A 83 -4.14 8.56 -2.22
N LYS A 84 -4.64 9.26 -1.20
CA LYS A 84 -3.86 9.61 0.01
C LYS A 84 -3.86 8.45 0.99
N ALA A 85 -2.74 8.28 1.69
CA ALA A 85 -2.68 7.38 2.84
C ALA A 85 -3.53 7.90 4.00
N GLY A 86 -3.58 9.21 4.20
CA GLY A 86 -4.36 9.84 5.27
C GLY A 86 -3.67 9.79 6.64
N LEU A 87 -4.41 10.10 7.69
CA LEU A 87 -3.94 10.13 9.09
C LEU A 87 -2.67 10.97 9.28
N ALA A 88 -2.51 12.02 8.49
CA ALA A 88 -1.35 12.91 8.47
C ALA A 88 0.00 12.26 8.09
N LEU A 89 0.02 11.04 7.52
CA LEU A 89 1.25 10.43 7.03
C LEU A 89 1.85 11.21 5.87
N ASP A 90 1.02 11.49 4.88
CA ASP A 90 1.41 12.02 3.58
C ASP A 90 1.04 13.51 3.42
N GLN A 91 1.31 14.33 4.45
CA GLN A 91 1.08 15.79 4.39
C GLN A 91 1.86 16.47 3.25
N TRP A 92 3.02 15.92 2.87
CA TRP A 92 3.80 16.36 1.71
C TRP A 92 3.01 16.27 0.39
N ALA A 93 2.00 15.40 0.32
CA ALA A 93 1.15 15.26 -0.86
C ALA A 93 0.31 16.52 -1.11
N ASP A 94 -0.08 17.26 -0.08
CA ASP A 94 -0.91 18.46 -0.22
C ASP A 94 -0.20 19.52 -1.07
N ALA A 95 1.11 19.73 -0.87
CA ALA A 95 1.90 20.63 -1.69
C ALA A 95 2.06 20.17 -3.15
N ILE A 96 2.13 18.85 -3.40
CA ILE A 96 2.17 18.28 -4.76
C ILE A 96 0.82 18.46 -5.45
N ILE A 97 -0.27 18.21 -4.73
CA ILE A 97 -1.65 18.35 -5.25
C ILE A 97 -1.93 19.81 -5.59
N GLU A 98 -1.65 20.73 -4.68
CA GLU A 98 -1.81 22.17 -4.90
C GLU A 98 -0.96 22.65 -6.08
N GLY A 99 0.33 22.30 -6.10
CA GLY A 99 1.26 22.67 -7.16
C GLY A 99 0.91 22.07 -8.52
N SER A 100 0.15 20.99 -8.57
CA SER A 100 -0.34 20.37 -9.81
C SER A 100 -1.36 21.24 -10.56
N ARG A 101 -2.06 22.12 -9.86
CA ARG A 101 -3.16 22.96 -10.36
C ARG A 101 -4.26 22.17 -11.07
N ASN A 102 -4.45 20.92 -10.70
CA ASN A 102 -5.48 20.05 -11.26
C ASN A 102 -6.82 20.22 -10.53
N ASN A 103 -7.63 21.17 -10.97
CA ASN A 103 -8.93 21.46 -10.35
C ASN A 103 -9.99 20.35 -10.54
N LYS A 104 -9.69 19.31 -11.33
CA LYS A 104 -10.58 18.17 -11.58
C LYS A 104 -10.13 16.91 -10.84
N LEU A 105 -9.03 17.00 -10.08
CA LEU A 105 -8.47 15.88 -9.34
C LEU A 105 -9.44 15.44 -8.24
N ASP A 106 -9.78 14.16 -8.25
CA ASP A 106 -10.48 13.52 -7.14
C ASP A 106 -9.45 13.03 -6.12
N VAL A 107 -9.46 13.62 -4.93
CA VAL A 107 -8.53 13.27 -3.85
C VAL A 107 -9.26 12.42 -2.83
N VAL A 108 -8.80 11.19 -2.64
CA VAL A 108 -9.43 10.17 -1.80
C VAL A 108 -8.54 9.87 -0.60
N ASP A 109 -9.05 10.05 0.60
CA ASP A 109 -8.41 9.60 1.85
C ASP A 109 -8.76 8.14 2.09
N CYS A 110 -7.78 7.25 1.89
CA CYS A 110 -7.96 5.80 2.00
C CYS A 110 -7.98 5.31 3.46
N SER A 111 -7.77 6.18 4.45
CA SER A 111 -7.86 5.84 5.88
C SER A 111 -9.28 5.87 6.43
N VAL A 112 -10.23 6.42 5.67
CA VAL A 112 -11.62 6.51 6.11
C VAL A 112 -12.20 5.11 6.32
N GLY A 113 -12.83 4.87 7.48
CA GLY A 113 -13.40 3.57 7.85
C GLY A 113 -12.42 2.57 8.48
N VAL A 114 -11.13 2.92 8.60
CA VAL A 114 -10.14 2.10 9.30
C VAL A 114 -10.31 2.23 10.82
N ASP A 115 -10.19 1.11 11.54
CA ASP A 115 -10.07 1.12 13.00
C ASP A 115 -8.67 1.62 13.39
N VAL A 116 -8.56 2.91 13.68
CA VAL A 116 -7.28 3.59 13.93
C VAL A 116 -6.71 3.22 15.28
N LEU A 117 -5.47 2.68 15.28
CA LEU A 117 -4.72 2.30 16.48
C LEU A 117 -3.87 3.46 17.02
N ASP A 118 -3.41 3.30 18.26
CA ASP A 118 -2.48 4.23 18.95
C ASP A 118 -2.93 5.70 18.88
N LYS A 119 -4.24 5.95 19.04
CA LYS A 119 -4.75 7.32 19.16
C LYS A 119 -4.18 7.97 20.42
N PRO A 120 -3.47 9.11 20.31
CA PRO A 120 -2.96 9.80 21.49
C PRO A 120 -4.07 10.17 22.46
N SER A 121 -3.85 9.96 23.75
CA SER A 121 -4.82 10.33 24.80
C SER A 121 -4.73 11.80 25.21
N GLY A 122 -3.76 12.54 24.68
CA GLY A 122 -3.48 13.95 25.02
C GLY A 122 -3.07 14.78 23.81
N LYS A 123 -2.66 16.02 24.09
CA LYS A 123 -2.14 16.92 23.05
C LYS A 123 -0.82 16.39 22.53
N VAL A 124 -0.71 16.26 21.22
CA VAL A 124 0.54 15.94 20.53
C VAL A 124 1.32 17.24 20.30
N ASP A 125 2.61 17.24 20.62
CA ASP A 125 3.51 18.35 20.34
C ASP A 125 4.86 17.86 19.78
N ALA A 126 5.70 18.80 19.36
CA ALA A 126 6.96 18.49 18.67
C ALA A 126 7.97 17.68 19.49
N SER A 127 7.84 17.60 20.82
CA SER A 127 8.73 16.79 21.66
C SER A 127 8.48 15.30 21.52
N MET A 128 7.33 14.93 20.96
CA MET A 128 6.90 13.55 20.72
C MET A 128 7.34 13.01 19.33
N GLY A 129 8.12 13.81 18.58
CA GLY A 129 8.56 13.43 17.22
C GLY A 129 7.40 13.37 16.21
N ASP A 130 7.41 12.33 15.34
CA ASP A 130 6.41 12.14 14.28
C ASP A 130 5.14 11.44 14.77
N VAL A 131 4.71 11.71 16.02
CA VAL A 131 3.44 11.17 16.53
C VAL A 131 2.27 11.82 15.79
N HIS A 132 1.44 11.02 15.15
CA HIS A 132 0.30 11.49 14.39
C HIS A 132 -0.89 11.79 15.30
N PRO A 133 -1.48 12.99 15.25
CA PRO A 133 -2.56 13.41 16.16
C PRO A 133 -3.82 12.54 16.05
N GLN A 134 -4.06 11.95 14.88
CA GLN A 134 -5.24 11.12 14.60
C GLN A 134 -5.05 9.65 14.95
N GLY A 135 -3.82 9.25 15.33
CA GLY A 135 -3.41 7.87 15.60
C GLY A 135 -2.43 7.32 14.56
N ASN A 136 -2.02 6.09 14.73
CA ASN A 136 -0.99 5.46 13.91
C ASN A 136 -1.45 5.32 12.45
N PRO A 137 -0.70 5.85 11.47
CA PRO A 137 -1.14 5.90 10.08
C PRO A 137 -0.81 4.65 9.27
N HIS A 138 -0.08 3.67 9.81
CA HIS A 138 0.45 2.52 9.06
C HIS A 138 -0.58 1.38 8.89
N TYR A 139 -1.85 1.73 8.70
CA TYR A 139 -2.98 0.79 8.67
C TYR A 139 -2.92 -0.24 7.54
N TRP A 140 -2.24 0.07 6.43
CA TRP A 140 -2.09 -0.85 5.29
C TRP A 140 -1.28 -2.11 5.64
N LEU A 141 -0.57 -2.11 6.78
CA LEU A 141 0.15 -3.26 7.33
C LEU A 141 -0.75 -4.27 8.08
N ASP A 142 -2.03 -3.98 8.25
CA ASP A 142 -3.06 -4.99 8.51
C ASP A 142 -3.72 -5.35 7.16
N PRO A 143 -3.55 -6.60 6.66
CA PRO A 143 -4.06 -6.96 5.34
C PRO A 143 -5.59 -6.88 5.22
N ALA A 144 -6.33 -6.91 6.34
CA ALA A 144 -7.77 -6.73 6.33
C ALA A 144 -8.18 -5.33 5.85
N ASN A 145 -7.36 -4.30 6.15
CA ASN A 145 -7.62 -2.94 5.69
C ASN A 145 -7.46 -2.76 4.18
N GLY A 146 -6.78 -3.68 3.48
CA GLY A 146 -6.70 -3.67 2.02
C GLY A 146 -8.06 -3.70 1.34
N SER A 147 -9.05 -4.38 1.95
CA SER A 147 -10.43 -4.41 1.43
C SER A 147 -11.12 -3.06 1.54
N ILE A 148 -10.86 -2.29 2.61
CA ILE A 148 -11.39 -0.92 2.78
C ILE A 148 -10.81 -0.02 1.68
N VAL A 149 -9.50 -0.10 1.45
CA VAL A 149 -8.84 0.64 0.37
C VAL A 149 -9.41 0.27 -1.00
N ALA A 150 -9.66 -1.02 -1.26
CA ALA A 150 -10.23 -1.48 -2.52
C ALA A 150 -11.64 -0.91 -2.77
N GLU A 151 -12.45 -0.71 -1.73
CA GLU A 151 -13.75 -0.06 -1.83
C GLU A 151 -13.62 1.44 -2.19
N HIS A 152 -12.71 2.16 -1.55
CA HIS A 152 -12.42 3.55 -1.90
C HIS A 152 -11.94 3.71 -3.35
N VAL A 153 -11.04 2.81 -3.78
CA VAL A 153 -10.57 2.77 -5.17
C VAL A 153 -11.72 2.52 -6.15
N ARG A 154 -12.58 1.51 -5.88
CA ARG A 154 -13.76 1.22 -6.71
C ARG A 154 -14.64 2.45 -6.88
N ASP A 155 -14.93 3.15 -5.79
CA ASP A 155 -15.82 4.31 -5.80
C ASP A 155 -15.21 5.47 -6.60
N ALA A 156 -13.92 5.74 -6.41
CA ALA A 156 -13.20 6.77 -7.15
C ALA A 156 -13.11 6.47 -8.65
N LEU A 157 -12.80 5.21 -9.02
CA LEU A 157 -12.74 4.79 -10.41
C LEU A 157 -14.12 4.81 -11.07
N THR A 158 -15.17 4.39 -10.35
CA THR A 158 -16.56 4.47 -10.84
C THR A 158 -16.99 5.91 -11.07
N LYS A 159 -16.59 6.85 -10.21
CA LYS A 159 -16.84 8.28 -10.41
C LYS A 159 -16.08 8.83 -11.61
N ALA A 160 -14.84 8.39 -11.84
CA ALA A 160 -14.02 8.81 -12.97
C ALA A 160 -14.50 8.23 -14.31
N ASP A 161 -14.97 6.98 -14.31
CA ASP A 161 -15.51 6.29 -15.49
C ASP A 161 -16.71 5.40 -15.11
N PRO A 162 -17.93 5.96 -15.12
CA PRO A 162 -19.15 5.21 -14.84
C PRO A 162 -19.45 4.06 -15.80
N SER A 163 -18.88 4.08 -17.01
CA SER A 163 -19.13 3.04 -18.01
C SER A 163 -18.49 1.70 -17.61
N HIS A 164 -17.42 1.71 -16.81
CA HIS A 164 -16.73 0.53 -16.29
C HIS A 164 -17.09 0.24 -14.81
N ALA A 165 -18.12 0.86 -14.24
CA ALA A 165 -18.51 0.67 -12.84
C ALA A 165 -18.70 -0.81 -12.45
N ALA A 166 -19.33 -1.62 -13.32
CA ALA A 166 -19.54 -3.05 -13.08
C ALA A 166 -18.22 -3.84 -13.03
N LEU A 167 -17.22 -3.47 -13.83
CA LEU A 167 -15.89 -4.06 -13.83
C LEU A 167 -15.16 -3.75 -12.52
N PHE A 168 -15.15 -2.48 -12.09
CA PHE A 168 -14.48 -2.07 -10.87
C PHE A 168 -15.12 -2.72 -9.63
N ASP A 169 -16.45 -2.81 -9.59
CA ASP A 169 -17.17 -3.51 -8.52
C ASP A 169 -16.83 -5.01 -8.48
N ALA A 170 -16.81 -5.69 -9.64
CA ALA A 170 -16.42 -7.09 -9.73
C ALA A 170 -14.98 -7.32 -9.26
N ASN A 171 -14.03 -6.45 -9.66
CA ASN A 171 -12.63 -6.55 -9.28
C ASN A 171 -12.43 -6.25 -7.78
N ALA A 172 -13.14 -5.29 -7.19
CA ALA A 172 -13.07 -5.01 -5.75
C ALA A 172 -13.60 -6.21 -4.94
N LYS A 173 -14.70 -6.83 -5.36
CA LYS A 173 -15.22 -8.07 -4.74
C LYS A 173 -14.25 -9.23 -4.88
N LYS A 174 -13.59 -9.36 -6.03
CA LYS A 174 -12.54 -10.37 -6.25
C LYS A 174 -11.35 -10.13 -5.35
N PHE A 175 -10.87 -8.88 -5.24
CA PHE A 175 -9.80 -8.50 -4.32
C PHE A 175 -10.13 -8.92 -2.89
N LYS A 176 -11.34 -8.58 -2.42
CA LYS A 176 -11.79 -8.95 -1.07
C LYS A 176 -11.78 -10.46 -0.86
N ALA A 177 -12.34 -11.23 -1.79
CA ALA A 177 -12.39 -12.69 -1.69
C ALA A 177 -10.98 -13.31 -1.67
N GLU A 178 -10.05 -12.79 -2.47
CA GLU A 178 -8.66 -13.22 -2.49
C GLU A 178 -7.94 -12.81 -1.19
N SER A 179 -8.16 -11.58 -0.71
CA SER A 179 -7.65 -11.11 0.57
C SER A 179 -8.09 -11.99 1.72
N ASP A 180 -9.39 -12.31 1.83
CA ASP A 180 -9.92 -13.17 2.89
C ASP A 180 -9.24 -14.55 2.90
N LYS A 181 -9.02 -15.15 1.72
CA LYS A 181 -8.30 -16.42 1.55
C LYS A 181 -6.83 -16.30 1.97
N LYS A 182 -6.14 -15.26 1.49
CA LYS A 182 -4.73 -15.01 1.82
C LYS A 182 -4.52 -14.75 3.31
N ILE A 183 -5.42 -13.98 3.94
CA ILE A 183 -5.39 -13.73 5.40
C ILE A 183 -5.51 -15.04 6.18
N ALA A 184 -6.37 -15.96 5.77
CA ALA A 184 -6.47 -17.28 6.41
C ALA A 184 -5.15 -18.07 6.30
N ASP A 185 -4.51 -18.08 5.12
CA ASP A 185 -3.22 -18.73 4.88
C ASP A 185 -2.09 -18.08 5.71
N TRP A 186 -2.03 -16.75 5.75
CA TRP A 186 -1.03 -16.02 6.54
C TRP A 186 -1.23 -16.24 8.03
N ASN A 187 -2.46 -16.22 8.52
CA ASN A 187 -2.77 -16.52 9.92
C ASN A 187 -2.32 -17.94 10.31
N ALA A 188 -2.51 -18.93 9.41
CA ALA A 188 -2.04 -20.29 9.65
C ALA A 188 -0.50 -20.34 9.74
N ARG A 189 0.22 -19.65 8.85
CA ARG A 189 1.69 -19.56 8.88
C ARG A 189 2.20 -18.85 10.13
N MET A 190 1.54 -17.78 10.54
CA MET A 190 1.94 -16.95 11.67
C MET A 190 1.47 -17.51 13.03
N ALA A 191 0.59 -18.52 13.04
CA ALA A 191 0.05 -19.09 14.27
C ALA A 191 1.12 -19.53 15.32
N PRO A 192 2.27 -20.13 14.93
CA PRO A 192 3.34 -20.47 15.89
C PRO A 192 3.98 -19.25 16.56
N LEU A 193 3.84 -18.05 15.98
CA LEU A 193 4.40 -16.81 16.51
C LEU A 193 3.40 -16.01 17.37
N LYS A 194 2.16 -16.47 17.51
CA LYS A 194 1.14 -15.78 18.29
C LYS A 194 1.57 -15.64 19.75
N GLY A 195 1.53 -14.41 20.27
CA GLY A 195 1.94 -14.06 21.63
C GLY A 195 3.45 -13.86 21.82
N ILE A 196 4.26 -14.08 20.78
CA ILE A 196 5.71 -13.84 20.85
C ILE A 196 5.98 -12.35 21.02
N SER A 197 6.90 -12.02 21.94
CA SER A 197 7.41 -10.66 22.12
C SER A 197 8.38 -10.30 21.01
N ILE A 198 8.20 -9.12 20.41
CA ILE A 198 9.05 -8.57 19.36
C ILE A 198 9.47 -7.14 19.69
N ILE A 199 10.56 -6.71 19.07
CA ILE A 199 10.99 -5.30 19.01
C ILE A 199 10.74 -4.81 17.58
N THR A 200 10.36 -3.55 17.41
CA THR A 200 10.32 -2.87 16.12
C THR A 200 11.28 -1.70 16.11
N TYR A 201 11.76 -1.29 14.94
CA TYR A 201 12.58 -0.07 14.90
C TYR A 201 11.71 1.16 15.11
N HIS A 202 10.69 1.31 14.30
CA HIS A 202 9.68 2.36 14.32
C HIS A 202 8.30 1.81 14.69
N SER A 203 7.32 2.68 14.91
CA SER A 203 5.94 2.33 15.23
C SER A 203 5.11 1.82 14.03
N SER A 204 5.73 1.58 12.87
CA SER A 204 5.04 1.13 11.64
C SER A 204 4.26 -0.18 11.86
N TRP A 205 4.81 -1.09 12.64
CA TRP A 205 4.38 -2.50 12.68
C TRP A 205 3.22 -2.82 13.63
N VAL A 206 2.58 -1.81 14.21
CA VAL A 206 1.50 -1.99 15.20
C VAL A 206 0.31 -2.75 14.61
N TYR A 207 -0.10 -2.39 13.40
CA TYR A 207 -1.20 -3.07 12.70
C TYR A 207 -0.83 -4.50 12.31
N PHE A 208 0.38 -4.72 11.81
CA PHE A 208 0.89 -6.06 11.51
C PHE A 208 0.95 -6.92 12.78
N ALA A 209 1.47 -6.37 13.87
CA ALA A 209 1.53 -7.08 15.14
C ALA A 209 0.13 -7.45 15.67
N LYS A 210 -0.84 -6.52 15.58
CA LYS A 210 -2.25 -6.78 15.92
C LYS A 210 -2.83 -7.90 15.08
N ALA A 211 -2.66 -7.83 13.74
CA ALA A 211 -3.21 -8.81 12.81
C ALA A 211 -2.75 -10.24 13.10
N TYR A 212 -1.48 -10.42 13.48
CA TYR A 212 -0.89 -11.75 13.72
C TYR A 212 -0.72 -12.11 15.20
N GLY A 213 -1.20 -11.26 16.10
CA GLY A 213 -1.14 -11.50 17.54
C GLY A 213 0.27 -11.47 18.13
N LEU A 214 1.19 -10.70 17.55
CA LEU A 214 2.52 -10.44 18.08
C LEU A 214 2.46 -9.37 19.18
N ARG A 215 3.39 -9.40 20.12
CA ARG A 215 3.49 -8.42 21.20
C ARG A 215 4.69 -7.51 20.98
N ILE A 216 4.47 -6.25 20.58
CA ILE A 216 5.53 -5.24 20.57
C ILE A 216 5.84 -4.86 22.01
N VAL A 217 7.04 -5.19 22.49
CA VAL A 217 7.47 -4.92 23.87
C VAL A 217 8.46 -3.75 23.95
N GLY A 218 8.87 -3.18 22.83
CA GLY A 218 9.72 -2.01 22.76
C GLY A 218 10.00 -1.60 21.32
N MET A 219 10.50 -0.38 21.16
CA MET A 219 10.91 0.18 19.86
C MET A 219 12.32 0.75 19.97
N VAL A 220 13.10 0.67 18.88
CA VAL A 220 14.46 1.24 18.84
C VAL A 220 14.37 2.76 18.94
N GLU A 221 13.49 3.40 18.17
CA GLU A 221 13.16 4.81 18.39
C GLU A 221 12.30 4.96 19.66
N PRO A 222 12.71 5.79 20.64
CA PRO A 222 11.90 6.03 21.83
C PRO A 222 10.58 6.73 21.54
N PHE A 223 10.59 7.57 20.50
CA PHE A 223 9.44 8.19 19.86
C PHE A 223 9.66 8.17 18.34
N PRO A 224 8.61 8.13 17.51
CA PRO A 224 8.74 8.13 16.06
C PRO A 224 9.61 9.29 15.55
N GLY A 225 10.66 8.97 14.76
CA GLY A 225 11.60 9.97 14.23
C GLY A 225 12.64 10.49 15.20
N ILE A 226 12.68 10.02 16.46
CA ILE A 226 13.68 10.40 17.46
C ILE A 226 14.73 9.30 17.61
N PRO A 227 16.01 9.56 17.29
CA PRO A 227 17.07 8.56 17.41
C PRO A 227 17.23 8.08 18.86
N PRO A 228 17.59 6.79 19.09
CA PRO A 228 17.77 6.26 20.42
C PRO A 228 19.01 6.83 21.10
N THR A 229 18.95 6.96 22.44
CA THR A 229 20.12 7.22 23.25
C THR A 229 20.76 5.90 23.71
N ALA A 230 22.04 5.94 24.11
CA ALA A 230 22.72 4.77 24.68
C ALA A 230 21.98 4.19 25.91
N LYS A 231 21.38 5.05 26.74
CA LYS A 231 20.57 4.64 27.88
C LYS A 231 19.32 3.87 27.41
N HIS A 232 18.61 4.39 26.43
CA HIS A 232 17.42 3.72 25.88
C HIS A 232 17.76 2.36 25.25
N LEU A 233 18.87 2.27 24.53
CA LEU A 233 19.32 0.98 23.97
C LEU A 233 19.66 -0.04 25.09
N GLN A 234 20.26 0.41 26.19
CA GLN A 234 20.53 -0.49 27.33
C GLN A 234 19.21 -0.95 27.98
N GLU A 235 18.23 -0.07 28.16
CA GLU A 235 16.89 -0.42 28.64
C GLU A 235 16.19 -1.44 27.72
N LEU A 236 16.39 -1.31 26.39
CA LEU A 236 15.90 -2.30 25.43
C LEU A 236 16.60 -3.64 25.56
N VAL A 237 17.92 -3.68 25.80
CA VAL A 237 18.65 -4.93 26.07
C VAL A 237 18.04 -5.68 27.25
N ASP A 238 17.77 -4.96 28.35
CA ASP A 238 17.18 -5.55 29.55
C ASP A 238 15.76 -6.06 29.28
N ARG A 239 14.98 -5.28 28.54
CA ARG A 239 13.60 -5.64 28.15
C ARG A 239 13.56 -6.85 27.21
N ILE A 240 14.44 -6.91 26.20
CA ILE A 240 14.56 -8.05 25.29
C ILE A 240 14.82 -9.33 26.06
N LYS A 241 15.74 -9.29 27.06
CA LYS A 241 16.06 -10.44 27.92
C LYS A 241 14.89 -10.83 28.83
N ALA A 242 14.25 -9.86 29.48
CA ALA A 242 13.13 -10.10 30.39
C ALA A 242 11.91 -10.67 29.65
N GLU A 243 11.56 -10.10 28.51
CA GLU A 243 10.42 -10.49 27.68
C GLU A 243 10.73 -11.66 26.72
N LYS A 244 11.99 -12.10 26.68
CA LYS A 244 12.48 -13.15 25.77
C LYS A 244 12.15 -12.87 24.30
N ALA A 245 12.24 -11.59 23.90
CA ALA A 245 11.98 -11.19 22.53
C ALA A 245 13.05 -11.78 21.59
N LYS A 246 12.61 -12.39 20.48
CA LYS A 246 13.50 -13.09 19.54
C LYS A 246 13.61 -12.39 18.17
N ILE A 247 12.71 -11.48 17.89
CA ILE A 247 12.55 -10.84 16.59
C ILE A 247 12.62 -9.32 16.75
N LEU A 248 13.48 -8.67 15.96
CA LEU A 248 13.47 -7.23 15.74
C LEU A 248 13.11 -6.98 14.27
N ILE A 249 12.07 -6.20 14.03
CA ILE A 249 11.67 -5.78 12.67
C ILE A 249 12.18 -4.36 12.43
N GLN A 250 12.94 -4.19 11.35
CA GLN A 250 13.55 -2.93 10.94
C GLN A 250 13.20 -2.59 9.50
N GLU A 251 12.91 -1.34 9.23
CA GLU A 251 12.78 -0.81 7.88
C GLU A 251 14.17 -0.54 7.25
N PRO A 252 14.34 -0.73 5.93
CA PRO A 252 15.66 -0.71 5.28
C PRO A 252 16.29 0.68 5.20
N TYR A 253 15.54 1.74 5.47
CA TYR A 253 16.05 3.12 5.44
C TYR A 253 16.59 3.60 6.80
N TYR A 254 16.49 2.80 7.85
CA TYR A 254 17.16 3.06 9.12
C TYR A 254 18.56 2.46 9.17
N GLY A 255 19.44 3.07 9.98
CA GLY A 255 20.81 2.59 10.17
C GLY A 255 20.88 1.23 10.87
N ASP A 256 21.97 0.53 10.65
CA ASP A 256 22.18 -0.84 11.15
C ASP A 256 22.85 -0.89 12.53
N ASP A 257 23.42 0.20 13.02
CA ASP A 257 24.29 0.18 14.21
C ASP A 257 23.53 -0.22 15.48
N ASP A 258 22.35 0.36 15.69
CA ASP A 258 21.54 0.08 16.87
C ASP A 258 20.95 -1.34 16.85
N PRO A 259 20.35 -1.85 15.75
CA PRO A 259 19.93 -3.23 15.67
C PRO A 259 21.08 -4.24 15.84
N LYS A 260 22.27 -3.97 15.24
CA LYS A 260 23.47 -4.82 15.43
C LYS A 260 23.98 -4.80 16.86
N PHE A 261 23.87 -3.66 17.56
CA PHE A 261 24.18 -3.59 19.00
C PHE A 261 23.24 -4.50 19.80
N LEU A 262 21.92 -4.38 19.58
CA LEU A 262 20.93 -5.20 20.25
C LEU A 262 21.14 -6.69 19.96
N GLU A 263 21.41 -7.05 18.71
CA GLU A 263 21.71 -8.43 18.29
C GLU A 263 22.93 -9.00 19.04
N ARG A 264 24.03 -8.25 19.10
CA ARG A 264 25.24 -8.68 19.84
C ARG A 264 24.99 -8.85 21.34
N GLN A 265 24.14 -8.01 21.95
CA GLN A 265 23.89 -8.03 23.41
C GLN A 265 22.86 -9.08 23.85
N THR A 266 21.97 -9.50 22.93
CA THR A 266 20.79 -10.29 23.29
C THR A 266 20.60 -11.55 22.46
N GLY A 267 21.22 -11.64 21.28
CA GLY A 267 20.97 -12.70 20.31
C GLY A 267 19.64 -12.52 19.53
N ILE A 268 18.96 -11.36 19.67
CA ILE A 268 17.76 -11.07 18.89
C ILE A 268 18.06 -11.10 17.40
N LYS A 269 17.18 -11.69 16.60
CA LYS A 269 17.34 -11.73 15.13
C LYS A 269 16.72 -10.52 14.47
N VAL A 270 17.45 -9.84 13.61
CA VAL A 270 16.98 -8.66 12.86
C VAL A 270 16.39 -9.08 11.52
N TYR A 271 15.12 -8.74 11.29
CA TYR A 271 14.41 -8.90 10.03
C TYR A 271 14.21 -7.54 9.39
N ARG A 272 14.64 -7.40 8.13
CA ARG A 272 14.46 -6.15 7.38
C ARG A 272 13.31 -6.31 6.40
N PHE A 273 12.27 -5.51 6.60
CA PHE A 273 11.13 -5.43 5.70
C PHE A 273 10.86 -3.98 5.32
N THR A 274 10.53 -3.75 4.06
CA THR A 274 9.90 -2.49 3.66
C THR A 274 8.52 -2.42 4.28
N PRO A 275 8.06 -1.27 4.79
CA PRO A 275 6.68 -1.16 5.28
C PRO A 275 5.65 -1.10 4.14
N SER A 276 6.11 -1.01 2.90
CA SER A 276 5.26 -0.96 1.71
C SER A 276 5.71 -1.99 0.67
N CYS A 277 4.79 -2.48 -0.14
CA CYS A 277 5.06 -3.45 -1.19
C CYS A 277 6.01 -2.88 -2.25
N VAL A 278 6.86 -3.74 -2.83
CA VAL A 278 7.76 -3.34 -3.92
C VAL A 278 7.02 -3.44 -5.25
N GLY A 279 6.77 -2.27 -5.87
CA GLY A 279 6.04 -2.20 -7.13
C GLY A 279 4.60 -1.72 -6.96
N THR A 280 3.94 -1.56 -8.10
CA THR A 280 2.56 -1.06 -8.20
C THR A 280 1.67 -2.00 -9.04
N GLY A 281 2.16 -3.21 -9.31
CA GLY A 281 1.40 -4.24 -10.02
C GLY A 281 0.24 -4.79 -9.18
N PRO A 282 -0.77 -5.41 -9.82
CA PRO A 282 -2.00 -5.82 -9.13
C PRO A 282 -1.77 -6.83 -8.00
N ASP A 283 -0.72 -7.67 -8.10
CA ASP A 283 -0.45 -8.70 -7.09
C ASP A 283 0.59 -8.28 -6.03
N ASP A 284 1.21 -7.11 -6.17
CA ASP A 284 2.40 -6.77 -5.37
C ASP A 284 2.04 -6.58 -3.88
N TYR A 285 0.83 -6.11 -3.57
CA TYR A 285 0.31 -6.05 -2.22
C TYR A 285 0.26 -7.45 -1.56
N PHE A 286 -0.29 -8.44 -2.24
CA PHE A 286 -0.37 -9.81 -1.72
C PHE A 286 1.00 -10.48 -1.62
N LYS A 287 1.86 -10.31 -2.63
CA LYS A 287 3.24 -10.84 -2.62
C LYS A 287 4.05 -10.29 -1.45
N HIS A 288 3.79 -9.05 -1.06
CA HIS A 288 4.45 -8.41 0.08
C HIS A 288 4.17 -9.16 1.38
N PHE A 289 2.89 -9.43 1.68
CA PHE A 289 2.51 -10.21 2.85
C PHE A 289 2.96 -11.67 2.75
N ASP A 290 2.93 -12.27 1.57
CA ASP A 290 3.48 -13.62 1.35
C ASP A 290 4.95 -13.67 1.77
N ALA A 291 5.77 -12.69 1.35
CA ALA A 291 7.19 -12.64 1.67
C ALA A 291 7.46 -12.41 3.16
N MET A 292 6.75 -11.48 3.81
CA MET A 292 6.92 -11.19 5.23
C MET A 292 6.52 -12.39 6.11
N THR A 293 5.35 -12.97 5.85
CA THR A 293 4.86 -14.11 6.65
C THR A 293 5.70 -15.36 6.43
N ASP A 294 6.19 -15.62 5.21
CA ASP A 294 7.11 -16.72 4.92
C ASP A 294 8.46 -16.55 5.63
N ALA A 295 9.02 -15.34 5.64
CA ALA A 295 10.28 -15.08 6.32
C ALA A 295 10.15 -15.21 7.86
N LEU A 296 9.07 -14.68 8.44
CA LEU A 296 8.86 -14.72 9.89
C LEU A 296 8.46 -16.11 10.39
N SER A 297 7.66 -16.89 9.65
CA SER A 297 7.27 -18.24 10.04
C SER A 297 8.47 -19.16 10.29
N LYS A 298 9.59 -18.92 9.59
CA LYS A 298 10.86 -19.64 9.76
C LYS A 298 11.61 -19.25 11.04
N ALA A 299 11.22 -18.15 11.70
CA ALA A 299 11.84 -17.70 12.94
C ALA A 299 11.29 -18.41 14.19
N GLY A 300 10.17 -19.10 14.09
CA GLY A 300 9.49 -19.79 15.18
C GLY A 300 9.96 -21.23 15.41
N GLY A 301 10.87 -21.72 14.57
CA GLY A 301 11.42 -23.07 14.62
C GLY A 301 12.72 -23.19 15.44
#